data_ea07a03e15cc534383bdab36ec669887
#
_entry.id   ea07a03e15cc534383bdab36ec669887
#
_cell.length_a   1.000
_cell.length_b   1.000
_cell.length_c   1.000
_cell.angle_alpha   90.00
_cell.angle_beta   90.00
_cell.angle_gamma   90.00
#
_symmetry.space_group_name_H-M   'P 1'
#
loop_
_entity.id
_entity.type
_entity.pdbx_description
1 polymer ?
#
loop_
_entity_poly.entity_id
_entity_poly.type
_entity_poly.pdbx_seq_one_letter_code
_entity_poly.pdbx_strand_id
1 'polypeptide(L)'
;MNYPSLAEEIEIITREHAIKEKDKTASVEKVLDAEHLLQYQKIIKNILIEPQLIEYIAKIIQNTRENSFLYLGASPRASLAILNASKGFAALAGRDFVTPEDIKQAAYPVLEHRVILSPEKEMEGIKIEQIIQQIIESVEIPR
;
A
#
# COMPACT_ATOMS: atom_id res chain seq x y z
N MET A 1 -10.80 11.94 -2.70
CA MET A 1 -11.20 13.08 -1.85
C MET A 1 -11.72 14.19 -2.75
N ASN A 2 -12.83 14.80 -2.40
CA ASN A 2 -13.34 15.98 -3.12
C ASN A 2 -12.82 17.26 -2.43
N TYR A 3 -12.72 18.35 -3.18
CA TYR A 3 -12.42 19.65 -2.60
C TYR A 3 -13.58 20.12 -1.71
N PRO A 4 -13.30 20.88 -0.62
CA PRO A 4 -14.34 21.46 0.21
C PRO A 4 -15.15 22.50 -0.59
N SER A 5 -16.41 22.69 -0.22
CA SER A 5 -17.24 23.78 -0.71
C SER A 5 -16.77 25.13 -0.17
N LEU A 6 -17.19 26.23 -0.78
CA LEU A 6 -16.84 27.57 -0.29
C LEU A 6 -17.20 27.79 1.18
N ALA A 7 -18.34 27.27 1.62
CA ALA A 7 -18.79 27.41 3.02
C ALA A 7 -17.88 26.63 3.97
N GLU A 8 -17.48 25.42 3.61
CA GLU A 8 -16.53 24.60 4.40
C GLU A 8 -15.15 25.23 4.42
N GLU A 9 -14.67 25.81 3.30
CA GLU A 9 -13.39 26.51 3.23
C GLU A 9 -13.38 27.73 4.16
N ILE A 10 -14.47 28.51 4.18
CA ILE A 10 -14.62 29.66 5.11
C ILE A 10 -14.60 29.18 6.56
N GLU A 11 -15.28 28.07 6.87
CA GLU A 11 -15.27 27.49 8.22
C GLU A 11 -13.86 27.05 8.65
N ILE A 12 -13.12 26.37 7.77
CA ILE A 12 -11.74 25.94 8.00
C ILE A 12 -10.86 27.15 8.34
N ILE A 13 -10.91 28.20 7.52
CA ILE A 13 -10.11 29.40 7.71
C ILE A 13 -10.50 30.14 9.01
N THR A 14 -11.79 30.27 9.27
CA THR A 14 -12.31 30.93 10.47
C THR A 14 -11.90 30.19 11.73
N ARG A 15 -12.01 28.87 11.73
CA ARG A 15 -11.56 28.00 12.82
C ARG A 15 -10.06 28.12 13.07
N GLU A 16 -9.25 28.07 12.02
CA GLU A 16 -7.80 28.23 12.14
C GLU A 16 -7.40 29.60 12.68
N HIS A 17 -8.07 30.67 12.24
CA HIS A 17 -7.85 32.02 12.74
C HIS A 17 -8.22 32.19 14.23
N ALA A 18 -9.26 31.49 14.69
CA ALA A 18 -9.69 31.52 16.08
C ALA A 18 -8.75 30.78 17.05
N ILE A 19 -7.93 29.86 16.56
CA ILE A 19 -6.98 29.09 17.35
C ILE A 19 -5.71 29.94 17.57
N LYS A 20 -5.72 30.77 18.61
CA LYS A 20 -4.51 31.48 19.08
C LYS A 20 -3.73 30.53 20.01
N GLU A 21 -2.54 30.10 19.59
CA GLU A 21 -1.53 29.36 20.40
C GLU A 21 -1.99 28.10 21.16
N LYS A 22 -3.03 27.43 20.74
CA LYS A 22 -3.35 26.10 21.29
C LYS A 22 -2.59 25.01 20.55
N ASP A 23 -1.96 24.15 21.33
CA ASP A 23 -1.44 22.89 20.82
C ASP A 23 -2.60 22.12 20.12
N LYS A 24 -2.54 22.06 18.78
CA LYS A 24 -3.57 21.41 17.96
C LYS A 24 -3.74 19.94 18.31
N THR A 25 -2.76 19.36 18.96
CA THR A 25 -2.75 17.95 19.38
C THR A 25 -3.32 17.72 20.77
N ALA A 26 -3.58 18.78 21.55
CA ALA A 26 -4.06 18.68 22.93
C ALA A 26 -5.42 17.97 23.08
N SER A 27 -6.22 17.93 21.99
CA SER A 27 -7.50 17.22 21.94
C SER A 27 -7.42 15.79 21.43
N VAL A 28 -6.22 15.34 21.02
CA VAL A 28 -6.00 13.99 20.48
C VAL A 28 -5.57 13.07 21.61
N GLU A 29 -6.34 12.00 21.82
CA GLU A 29 -5.98 10.98 22.80
C GLU A 29 -4.78 10.17 22.31
N LYS A 30 -3.82 9.95 23.20
CA LYS A 30 -2.68 9.10 22.94
C LYS A 30 -3.12 7.62 22.98
N VAL A 31 -3.20 6.96 21.84
CA VAL A 31 -3.58 5.55 21.73
C VAL A 31 -2.38 4.63 21.94
N LEU A 32 -1.20 5.01 21.42
CA LEU A 32 0.04 4.25 21.49
C LEU A 32 1.21 5.15 21.89
N ASP A 33 2.19 4.59 22.56
CA ASP A 33 3.48 5.23 22.81
C ASP A 33 4.58 4.65 21.92
N ALA A 34 5.76 5.26 21.98
CA ALA A 34 6.91 4.86 21.17
C ALA A 34 7.39 3.43 21.50
N GLU A 35 7.26 3.00 22.75
CA GLU A 35 7.68 1.68 23.19
C GLU A 35 6.81 0.60 22.57
N HIS A 36 5.48 0.74 22.62
CA HIS A 36 4.55 -0.17 21.95
C HIS A 36 4.77 -0.21 20.44
N LEU A 37 5.00 0.93 19.79
CA LEU A 37 5.31 0.95 18.36
C LEU A 37 6.56 0.17 18.01
N LEU A 38 7.63 0.31 18.80
CA LEU A 38 8.86 -0.45 18.59
C LEU A 38 8.68 -1.96 18.84
N GLN A 39 7.85 -2.33 19.81
CA GLN A 39 7.50 -3.74 20.05
C GLN A 39 6.72 -4.32 18.87
N TYR A 40 5.71 -3.63 18.37
CA TYR A 40 4.94 -4.08 17.19
C TYR A 40 5.80 -4.19 15.94
N GLN A 41 6.72 -3.26 15.71
CA GLN A 41 7.67 -3.36 14.59
C GLN A 41 8.55 -4.61 14.69
N LYS A 42 8.99 -5.00 15.91
CA LYS A 42 9.76 -6.24 16.12
C LYS A 42 8.90 -7.48 15.84
N ILE A 43 7.64 -7.49 16.31
CA ILE A 43 6.70 -8.58 16.05
C ILE A 43 6.51 -8.76 14.52
N ILE A 44 6.20 -7.69 13.81
CA ILE A 44 5.98 -7.73 12.35
C ILE A 44 7.23 -8.23 11.62
N LYS A 45 8.43 -7.81 12.01
CA LYS A 45 9.68 -8.29 11.40
C LYS A 45 9.87 -9.81 11.55
N ASN A 46 9.40 -10.39 12.65
CA ASN A 46 9.57 -11.82 12.97
C ASN A 46 8.48 -12.71 12.33
N ILE A 47 7.46 -12.13 11.68
CA ILE A 47 6.45 -12.91 10.97
C ILE A 47 7.11 -13.72 9.87
N LEU A 48 6.80 -15.01 9.84
CA LEU A 48 7.36 -15.98 8.90
C LEU A 48 6.81 -15.75 7.50
N ILE A 49 7.66 -15.99 6.52
CA ILE A 49 7.28 -16.06 5.11
C ILE A 49 8.02 -17.22 4.46
N GLU A 50 7.28 -18.08 3.79
CA GLU A 50 7.83 -19.22 3.06
C GLU A 50 8.62 -18.76 1.83
N PRO A 51 9.72 -19.44 1.47
CA PRO A 51 10.51 -19.07 0.28
C PRO A 51 9.70 -19.00 -1.00
N GLN A 52 8.71 -19.87 -1.16
CA GLN A 52 7.80 -19.88 -2.32
C GLN A 52 6.97 -18.58 -2.43
N LEU A 53 6.59 -17.98 -1.28
CA LEU A 53 5.88 -16.70 -1.25
C LEU A 53 6.79 -15.51 -1.59
N ILE A 54 8.08 -15.61 -1.26
CA ILE A 54 9.08 -14.63 -1.70
C ILE A 54 9.22 -14.68 -3.22
N GLU A 55 9.28 -15.88 -3.79
CA GLU A 55 9.30 -16.09 -5.24
C GLU A 55 8.03 -15.56 -5.91
N TYR A 56 6.86 -15.77 -5.29
CA TYR A 56 5.58 -15.24 -5.76
C TYR A 56 5.59 -13.71 -5.86
N ILE A 57 6.09 -13.01 -4.82
CA ILE A 57 6.27 -11.55 -4.86
C ILE A 57 7.20 -11.14 -6.01
N ALA A 58 8.32 -11.86 -6.17
CA ALA A 58 9.29 -11.55 -7.23
C ALA A 58 8.67 -11.71 -8.64
N LYS A 59 7.87 -12.76 -8.86
CA LYS A 59 7.15 -13.00 -10.12
C LYS A 59 6.14 -11.89 -10.42
N ILE A 60 5.36 -11.46 -9.42
CA ILE A 60 4.43 -10.31 -9.59
C ILE A 60 5.21 -9.08 -10.07
N ILE A 61 6.31 -8.74 -9.44
CA ILE A 61 7.13 -7.57 -9.80
C ILE A 61 7.75 -7.74 -11.20
N GLN A 62 8.25 -8.92 -11.52
CA GLN A 62 8.80 -9.20 -12.85
C GLN A 62 7.74 -9.02 -13.94
N ASN A 63 6.53 -9.55 -13.72
CA ASN A 63 5.42 -9.40 -14.66
C ASN A 63 5.05 -7.93 -14.90
N THR A 64 5.22 -7.03 -13.90
CA THR A 64 5.01 -5.59 -14.14
C THR A 64 6.01 -5.01 -15.13
N ARG A 65 7.23 -5.56 -15.21
CA ARG A 65 8.31 -5.08 -16.10
C ARG A 65 8.20 -5.64 -17.51
N GLU A 66 7.60 -6.82 -17.65
CA GLU A 66 7.42 -7.53 -18.92
C GLU A 66 6.05 -7.25 -19.56
N ASN A 67 5.16 -6.56 -18.84
CA ASN A 67 3.81 -6.26 -19.31
C ASN A 67 3.82 -5.13 -20.34
N SER A 68 3.38 -5.41 -21.57
CA SER A 68 3.34 -4.45 -22.67
C SER A 68 2.37 -3.27 -22.47
N PHE A 69 1.45 -3.38 -21.50
CA PHE A 69 0.50 -2.30 -21.17
C PHE A 69 1.11 -1.26 -20.24
N LEU A 70 2.27 -1.56 -19.65
CA LEU A 70 2.99 -0.65 -18.77
C LEU A 70 4.19 -0.02 -19.50
N TYR A 71 4.25 1.30 -19.46
CA TYR A 71 5.44 2.06 -19.87
C TYR A 71 6.57 1.90 -18.85
N LEU A 72 6.21 1.85 -17.56
CA LEU A 72 7.15 1.69 -16.47
C LEU A 72 6.65 0.61 -15.49
N GLY A 73 7.42 -0.46 -15.34
CA GLY A 73 7.22 -1.50 -14.34
C GLY A 73 7.78 -1.12 -12.97
N ALA A 74 7.45 -1.91 -11.96
CA ALA A 74 7.81 -1.65 -10.57
C ALA A 74 9.30 -1.89 -10.28
N SER A 75 9.88 -1.05 -9.43
CA SER A 75 11.27 -1.19 -8.96
C SER A 75 11.41 -2.26 -7.88
N PRO A 76 12.65 -2.72 -7.54
CA PRO A 76 12.87 -3.65 -6.43
C PRO A 76 12.38 -3.15 -5.07
N ARG A 77 12.24 -1.83 -4.89
CA ARG A 77 11.62 -1.26 -3.67
C ARG A 77 10.15 -1.67 -3.51
N ALA A 78 9.45 -1.94 -4.61
CA ALA A 78 8.09 -2.45 -4.54
C ALA A 78 8.04 -3.87 -3.96
N SER A 79 8.99 -4.76 -4.30
CA SER A 79 9.09 -6.09 -3.70
C SER A 79 9.21 -6.02 -2.18
N LEU A 80 10.10 -5.15 -1.69
CA LEU A 80 10.29 -4.93 -0.25
C LEU A 80 9.05 -4.32 0.42
N ALA A 81 8.35 -3.42 -0.28
CA ALA A 81 7.14 -2.82 0.23
C ALA A 81 6.00 -3.86 0.35
N ILE A 82 5.82 -4.72 -0.67
CA ILE A 82 4.84 -5.81 -0.64
C ILE A 82 5.18 -6.78 0.50
N LEU A 83 6.43 -7.21 0.62
CA LEU A 83 6.87 -8.09 1.70
C LEU A 83 6.51 -7.53 3.09
N ASN A 84 6.86 -6.27 3.35
CA ASN A 84 6.61 -5.65 4.65
C ASN A 84 5.12 -5.42 4.91
N ALA A 85 4.36 -5.01 3.90
CA ALA A 85 2.91 -4.83 4.01
C ALA A 85 2.19 -6.16 4.24
N SER A 86 2.59 -7.23 3.55
CA SER A 86 2.01 -8.58 3.75
C SER A 86 2.23 -9.09 5.18
N LYS A 87 3.41 -8.87 5.75
CA LYS A 87 3.67 -9.17 7.16
C LYS A 87 2.78 -8.33 8.09
N GLY A 88 2.54 -7.07 7.75
CA GLY A 88 1.60 -6.21 8.47
C GLY A 88 0.18 -6.75 8.43
N PHE A 89 -0.32 -7.19 7.27
CA PHE A 89 -1.65 -7.81 7.14
C PHE A 89 -1.77 -9.11 7.91
N ALA A 90 -0.76 -9.97 7.88
CA ALA A 90 -0.72 -11.18 8.70
C ALA A 90 -0.81 -10.87 10.19
N ALA A 91 -0.04 -9.87 10.68
CA ALA A 91 -0.10 -9.41 12.07
C ALA A 91 -1.48 -8.89 12.46
N LEU A 92 -2.11 -8.07 11.62
CA LEU A 92 -3.45 -7.54 11.83
C LEU A 92 -4.51 -8.65 11.90
N ALA A 93 -4.29 -9.74 11.16
CA ALA A 93 -5.13 -10.93 11.20
C ALA A 93 -4.78 -11.90 12.36
N GLY A 94 -3.87 -11.52 13.26
CA GLY A 94 -3.44 -12.32 14.41
C GLY A 94 -2.62 -13.56 14.03
N ARG A 95 -1.97 -13.58 12.86
CA ARG A 95 -1.16 -14.69 12.38
C ARG A 95 0.33 -14.36 12.49
N ASP A 96 1.15 -15.37 12.68
CA ASP A 96 2.61 -15.31 12.71
C ASP A 96 3.27 -15.73 11.39
N PHE A 97 2.48 -15.97 10.34
CA PHE A 97 2.91 -16.29 8.99
C PHE A 97 2.09 -15.56 7.93
N VAL A 98 2.74 -15.31 6.78
CA VAL A 98 2.14 -14.66 5.60
C VAL A 98 1.45 -15.69 4.74
N THR A 99 0.30 -15.31 4.15
CA THR A 99 -0.42 -16.11 3.14
C THR A 99 -0.37 -15.43 1.76
N PRO A 100 -0.69 -16.14 0.67
CA PRO A 100 -0.82 -15.54 -0.65
C PRO A 100 -1.84 -14.39 -0.71
N GLU A 101 -2.89 -14.45 0.08
CA GLU A 101 -3.94 -13.43 0.18
C GLU A 101 -3.39 -12.13 0.75
N ASP A 102 -2.51 -12.19 1.76
CA ASP A 102 -1.84 -11.01 2.30
C ASP A 102 -0.99 -10.31 1.24
N ILE A 103 -0.31 -11.10 0.40
CA ILE A 103 0.50 -10.58 -0.70
C ILE A 103 -0.37 -9.91 -1.75
N LYS A 104 -1.49 -10.52 -2.15
CA LYS A 104 -2.44 -9.92 -3.09
C LYS A 104 -3.01 -8.62 -2.55
N GLN A 105 -3.42 -8.61 -1.29
CA GLN A 105 -3.94 -7.43 -0.62
C GLN A 105 -2.91 -6.30 -0.54
N ALA A 106 -1.64 -6.62 -0.33
CA ALA A 106 -0.54 -5.67 -0.28
C ALA A 106 -0.12 -5.17 -1.68
N ALA A 107 -0.17 -6.04 -2.69
CA ALA A 107 0.37 -5.76 -4.01
C ALA A 107 -0.34 -4.58 -4.69
N TYR A 108 -1.67 -4.54 -4.64
CA TYR A 108 -2.45 -3.48 -5.30
C TYR A 108 -2.04 -2.07 -4.82
N PRO A 109 -2.20 -1.68 -3.54
CA PRO A 109 -1.89 -0.33 -3.07
C PRO A 109 -0.40 0.01 -3.18
N VAL A 110 0.49 -0.99 -3.19
CA VAL A 110 1.92 -0.77 -3.39
C VAL A 110 2.23 -0.48 -4.86
N LEU A 111 1.58 -1.13 -5.80
CA LEU A 111 1.86 -1.01 -7.23
C LEU A 111 1.18 0.20 -7.87
N GLU A 112 -0.01 0.58 -7.45
CA GLU A 112 -0.83 1.63 -8.03
C GLU A 112 -0.06 2.94 -8.28
N HIS A 113 0.80 3.35 -7.35
CA HIS A 113 1.60 4.56 -7.44
C HIS A 113 3.05 4.33 -7.89
N ARG A 114 3.40 3.12 -8.40
CA ARG A 114 4.77 2.71 -8.75
C ARG A 114 4.91 2.17 -10.17
N VAL A 115 3.82 2.03 -10.89
CA VAL A 115 3.77 1.62 -12.29
C VAL A 115 3.08 2.70 -13.11
N ILE A 116 3.39 2.78 -14.40
CA ILE A 116 2.83 3.79 -15.31
C ILE A 116 2.29 3.05 -16.53
N LEU A 117 1.03 3.34 -16.90
CA LEU A 117 0.43 2.83 -18.14
C LEU A 117 1.17 3.36 -19.36
N SER A 118 1.17 2.60 -20.46
CA SER A 118 1.58 3.13 -21.74
C SER A 118 0.56 4.19 -22.21
N PRO A 119 1.02 5.28 -22.88
CA PRO A 119 0.13 6.34 -23.36
C PRO A 119 -1.00 5.82 -24.25
N GLU A 120 -0.74 4.78 -25.03
CA GLU A 120 -1.72 4.14 -25.90
C GLU A 120 -2.87 3.54 -25.08
N LYS A 121 -2.55 2.84 -23.99
CA LYS A 121 -3.54 2.20 -23.12
C LYS A 121 -4.31 3.19 -22.27
N GLU A 122 -3.68 4.29 -21.88
CA GLU A 122 -4.34 5.40 -21.21
C GLU A 122 -5.36 6.08 -22.15
N MET A 123 -5.01 6.28 -23.42
CA MET A 123 -5.91 6.83 -24.46
C MET A 123 -7.08 5.87 -24.77
N GLU A 124 -6.89 4.55 -24.65
CA GLU A 124 -7.96 3.56 -24.77
C GLU A 124 -8.92 3.56 -23.56
N GLY A 125 -8.63 4.36 -22.53
CA GLY A 125 -9.43 4.43 -21.30
C GLY A 125 -9.25 3.27 -20.33
N ILE A 126 -8.18 2.49 -20.50
CA ILE A 126 -7.83 1.39 -19.57
C ILE A 126 -7.35 2.00 -18.25
N LYS A 127 -7.84 1.45 -17.16
CA LYS A 127 -7.43 1.88 -15.81
C LYS A 127 -6.27 1.05 -15.29
N ILE A 128 -5.37 1.70 -14.58
CA ILE A 128 -4.20 1.05 -13.99
C ILE A 128 -4.57 -0.11 -13.05
N GLU A 129 -5.71 0.03 -12.36
CA GLU A 129 -6.23 -0.98 -11.45
C GLU A 129 -6.50 -2.31 -12.16
N GLN A 130 -7.04 -2.27 -13.37
CA GLN A 130 -7.35 -3.44 -14.17
C GLN A 130 -6.09 -4.20 -14.57
N ILE A 131 -5.04 -3.47 -14.94
CA ILE A 131 -3.76 -4.07 -15.32
C ILE A 131 -3.06 -4.68 -14.11
N ILE A 132 -3.04 -4.00 -12.97
CA ILE A 132 -2.47 -4.54 -11.73
C ILE A 132 -3.20 -5.83 -11.33
N GLN A 133 -4.53 -5.82 -11.38
CA GLN A 133 -5.35 -7.00 -11.07
C GLN A 133 -5.02 -8.18 -11.99
N GLN A 134 -4.94 -7.94 -13.31
CA GLN A 134 -4.56 -8.95 -14.28
C GLN A 134 -3.16 -9.53 -14.01
N ILE A 135 -2.20 -8.68 -13.68
CA ILE A 135 -0.84 -9.11 -13.34
C ILE A 135 -0.85 -10.01 -12.11
N ILE A 136 -1.54 -9.62 -11.04
CA ILE A 136 -1.63 -10.41 -9.80
C ILE A 136 -2.30 -11.77 -10.08
N GLU A 137 -3.36 -11.80 -10.88
CA GLU A 137 -4.11 -13.01 -11.21
C GLU A 137 -3.35 -13.93 -12.18
N SER A 138 -2.47 -13.40 -13.02
CA SER A 138 -1.67 -14.18 -13.97
C SER A 138 -0.57 -15.01 -13.32
N VAL A 139 -0.17 -14.67 -12.10
CA VAL A 139 0.90 -15.39 -11.38
C VAL A 139 0.30 -16.55 -10.60
N GLU A 140 0.80 -17.76 -10.88
CA GLU A 140 0.35 -18.97 -10.18
C GLU A 140 0.67 -18.88 -8.68
N ILE A 141 -0.34 -19.18 -7.87
CA ILE A 141 -0.20 -19.23 -6.42
C ILE A 141 0.62 -20.46 -6.04
N PRO A 142 1.70 -20.32 -5.24
CA PRO A 142 2.46 -21.46 -4.78
C PRO A 142 1.59 -22.38 -3.91
N ARG A 143 1.75 -23.67 -4.11
CA ARG A 143 1.06 -24.74 -3.38
C ARG A 143 1.88 -25.20 -2.18
#